data_928a8c229899fa8f41b24677e4eee298
#
_entry.id   928a8c229899fa8f41b24677e4eee298
#
_cell.length_a   1.000
_cell.length_b   1.000
_cell.length_c   1.000
_cell.angle_alpha   90.00
_cell.angle_beta   90.00
_cell.angle_gamma   90.00
#
_symmetry.space_group_name_H-M   'P 1'
#
loop_
_entity.id
_entity.type
_entity.pdbx_description
1 polymer ?
#
loop_
_entity_poly.entity_id
_entity_poly.type
_entity_poly.pdbx_seq_one_letter_code
_entity_poly.pdbx_strand_id
1 'polypeptide(L)'
;DRDTATVTVILPDGSSTESGDHCFVLDATVSNDPNPADQANDSINLNLKIPEVKTCDSSLQNPSHNLDPGESATNSFTLTNTGNTAWTVSAFASSEGIDVSDWVDFETPTSRLLSEPGGSQDTTSFEFEITPDDSVEPGSVDVYIQGRAGSSVGCESLLRVNLGQVHDASLSLSNPSISNVDPGSTASTSMMITNTGNGQDNFAVGVKDLMPGWQVEISETYVTIDGRHCTSSSNCDRKSVQLQIAVPANAKANIEFPVTMYVNSQGITLDEVTATVTVAAVHGGSIDLPSDSQTGRFGQWVSFPLGLTNTGNIQDNFALSSCDPNISDSCEDTKWDSRFKDGQGNEISQVTVESDETVDISLE
;
A
#
# COMPACT_ATOMS: atom_id res chain seq x y z
N ASP A 1 87.90 3.04 -26.82
CA ASP A 1 86.57 3.34 -27.38
C ASP A 1 85.57 2.43 -26.73
N ARG A 2 84.43 2.98 -26.38
CA ARG A 2 83.29 2.22 -25.86
C ARG A 2 82.22 2.29 -26.92
N ASP A 3 81.84 1.15 -27.48
CA ASP A 3 80.64 1.01 -28.31
C ASP A 3 79.44 0.66 -27.44
N THR A 4 78.35 1.26 -27.75
CA THR A 4 77.09 1.06 -27.02
C THR A 4 76.14 0.21 -27.86
N ALA A 5 75.70 -0.90 -27.33
CA ALA A 5 74.59 -1.69 -27.93
C ALA A 5 73.32 -1.44 -27.11
N THR A 6 72.18 -1.27 -27.79
CA THR A 6 70.89 -1.14 -27.15
C THR A 6 70.13 -2.47 -27.34
N VAL A 7 69.69 -3.05 -26.23
CA VAL A 7 68.80 -4.22 -26.21
C VAL A 7 67.38 -3.72 -25.99
N THR A 8 66.48 -4.05 -26.90
CA THR A 8 65.04 -3.77 -26.81
C THR A 8 64.27 -5.07 -26.55
N VAL A 9 63.59 -5.11 -25.43
CA VAL A 9 62.65 -6.24 -25.14
C VAL A 9 61.24 -5.78 -25.48
N ILE A 10 60.59 -6.48 -26.40
CA ILE A 10 59.19 -6.23 -26.78
C ILE A 10 58.35 -7.24 -26.05
N LEU A 11 57.41 -6.76 -25.21
CA LEU A 11 56.44 -7.60 -24.56
C LEU A 11 55.30 -7.94 -25.56
N PRO A 12 54.85 -9.19 -25.60
CA PRO A 12 53.66 -9.55 -26.36
C PRO A 12 52.45 -8.78 -25.88
N ASP A 13 51.54 -8.39 -26.78
CA ASP A 13 50.29 -7.75 -26.40
C ASP A 13 49.36 -8.81 -25.75
N GLY A 14 48.64 -8.37 -24.69
CA GLY A 14 47.56 -9.14 -24.04
C GLY A 14 48.01 -10.05 -22.90
N SER A 15 47.07 -10.94 -22.49
CA SER A 15 47.18 -11.81 -21.33
C SER A 15 48.19 -12.96 -21.41
N SER A 16 48.91 -13.06 -22.54
CA SER A 16 49.92 -14.12 -22.75
C SER A 16 51.26 -13.82 -22.01
N THR A 17 51.37 -12.66 -21.39
CA THR A 17 52.58 -12.28 -20.63
C THR A 17 52.30 -12.39 -19.13
N GLU A 18 52.80 -13.41 -18.48
CA GLU A 18 52.63 -13.65 -17.05
C GLU A 18 53.22 -12.50 -16.22
N SER A 19 52.60 -12.19 -15.10
CA SER A 19 53.14 -11.22 -14.15
C SER A 19 54.36 -11.80 -13.39
N GLY A 20 55.24 -10.95 -12.92
CA GLY A 20 56.39 -11.37 -12.14
C GLY A 20 57.71 -10.80 -12.61
N ASP A 21 58.79 -11.35 -12.05
CA ASP A 21 60.17 -10.99 -12.40
C ASP A 21 60.71 -11.96 -13.46
N HIS A 22 60.96 -11.45 -14.67
CA HIS A 22 61.52 -12.17 -15.78
C HIS A 22 63.00 -11.82 -15.95
N CYS A 23 63.86 -12.85 -15.91
CA CYS A 23 65.27 -12.70 -16.01
C CYS A 23 65.77 -13.08 -17.41
N PHE A 24 66.45 -12.17 -18.05
CA PHE A 24 67.11 -12.37 -19.33
C PHE A 24 68.62 -12.37 -19.13
N VAL A 25 69.33 -13.31 -19.75
CA VAL A 25 70.80 -13.30 -19.74
C VAL A 25 71.27 -12.78 -21.08
N LEU A 26 72.01 -11.73 -21.10
CA LEU A 26 72.70 -11.25 -22.29
C LEU A 26 74.13 -11.75 -22.24
N ASP A 27 74.46 -12.61 -23.20
CA ASP A 27 75.81 -13.18 -23.37
C ASP A 27 76.55 -12.48 -24.51
N ALA A 28 77.71 -12.03 -24.24
CA ALA A 28 78.61 -11.50 -25.26
C ALA A 28 79.83 -12.44 -25.41
N THR A 29 79.97 -12.98 -26.61
CA THR A 29 81.07 -13.90 -26.93
C THR A 29 81.92 -13.33 -28.06
N VAL A 30 83.28 -13.42 -27.95
CA VAL A 30 84.19 -13.02 -29.00
C VAL A 30 84.12 -14.10 -30.11
N SER A 31 83.58 -13.73 -31.30
CA SER A 31 83.32 -14.67 -32.38
C SER A 31 84.46 -14.91 -33.32
N ASN A 32 85.54 -14.13 -33.30
CA ASN A 32 86.65 -14.21 -34.23
C ASN A 32 87.97 -14.76 -33.60
N ASP A 33 87.86 -15.32 -32.35
CA ASP A 33 88.99 -16.04 -31.79
C ASP A 33 89.13 -17.44 -32.41
N PRO A 34 90.24 -17.78 -32.97
CA PRO A 34 90.46 -19.08 -33.61
C PRO A 34 90.58 -20.24 -32.61
N ASN A 35 90.71 -19.97 -31.34
CA ASN A 35 90.81 -20.99 -30.28
C ASN A 35 89.60 -20.94 -29.38
N PRO A 36 88.62 -21.91 -29.56
CA PRO A 36 87.39 -21.91 -28.77
C PRO A 36 87.59 -22.06 -27.25
N ALA A 37 88.74 -22.48 -26.76
CA ALA A 37 89.06 -22.62 -25.37
C ALA A 37 89.44 -21.30 -24.69
N ASP A 38 89.82 -20.28 -25.47
CA ASP A 38 90.25 -18.97 -24.99
C ASP A 38 89.23 -17.85 -25.30
N GLN A 39 88.10 -18.18 -25.82
CA GLN A 39 87.02 -17.22 -26.12
C GLN A 39 86.55 -16.51 -24.85
N ALA A 40 86.81 -15.20 -24.80
CA ALA A 40 86.29 -14.34 -23.72
C ALA A 40 84.79 -14.19 -23.89
N ASN A 41 84.05 -14.55 -22.86
CA ASN A 41 82.62 -14.35 -22.77
C ASN A 41 82.31 -13.53 -21.49
N ASP A 42 81.33 -12.71 -21.56
CA ASP A 42 80.80 -11.98 -20.43
C ASP A 42 79.24 -12.04 -20.48
N SER A 43 78.62 -12.12 -19.33
CA SER A 43 77.15 -12.21 -19.25
C SER A 43 76.62 -11.22 -18.23
N ILE A 44 75.50 -10.63 -18.53
CA ILE A 44 74.76 -9.74 -17.62
C ILE A 44 73.30 -10.18 -17.53
N ASN A 45 72.78 -10.18 -16.31
CA ASN A 45 71.38 -10.42 -16.04
C ASN A 45 70.59 -9.13 -16.17
N LEU A 46 69.52 -9.19 -16.96
CA LEU A 46 68.51 -8.13 -17.09
C LEU A 46 67.23 -8.61 -16.45
N ASN A 47 66.70 -7.88 -15.44
CA ASN A 47 65.48 -8.17 -14.81
C ASN A 47 64.37 -7.25 -15.32
N LEU A 48 63.31 -7.83 -15.86
CA LEU A 48 62.08 -7.14 -16.26
C LEU A 48 60.96 -7.54 -15.30
N LYS A 49 60.37 -6.55 -14.64
CA LYS A 49 59.23 -6.75 -13.75
C LYS A 49 57.93 -6.41 -14.48
N ILE A 50 57.06 -7.39 -14.61
CA ILE A 50 55.75 -7.24 -15.21
C ILE A 50 54.73 -7.13 -14.06
N PRO A 51 53.95 -6.03 -13.97
CA PRO A 51 52.96 -5.86 -12.92
C PRO A 51 51.79 -6.82 -13.11
N GLU A 52 51.12 -7.19 -12.01
CA GLU A 52 49.87 -7.93 -12.00
C GLU A 52 48.74 -7.06 -12.58
N VAL A 53 47.97 -7.63 -13.49
CA VAL A 53 46.74 -7.08 -14.04
C VAL A 53 45.60 -8.04 -13.69
N LYS A 54 44.63 -7.59 -12.92
CA LYS A 54 43.47 -8.35 -12.45
C LYS A 54 42.22 -7.79 -13.14
N THR A 55 41.94 -8.29 -14.33
CA THR A 55 40.78 -7.92 -15.13
C THR A 55 40.02 -9.18 -15.55
N CYS A 56 38.73 -9.03 -15.87
CA CYS A 56 37.92 -10.11 -16.38
C CYS A 56 36.92 -9.60 -17.41
N ASP A 57 36.49 -10.49 -18.28
CA ASP A 57 35.25 -10.34 -19.04
C ASP A 57 34.11 -10.90 -18.22
N SER A 58 32.90 -10.31 -18.32
CA SER A 58 31.75 -10.76 -17.58
C SER A 58 30.47 -10.77 -18.41
N SER A 59 29.56 -11.66 -18.03
CA SER A 59 28.23 -11.76 -18.64
C SER A 59 27.19 -12.24 -17.65
N LEU A 60 25.94 -11.81 -17.85
CA LEU A 60 24.78 -12.30 -17.14
C LEU A 60 23.99 -13.27 -18.00
N GLN A 61 23.39 -14.30 -17.38
CA GLN A 61 22.49 -15.20 -18.07
C GLN A 61 21.27 -14.46 -18.62
N ASN A 62 20.69 -13.59 -17.78
CA ASN A 62 19.59 -12.69 -18.13
C ASN A 62 20.00 -11.24 -17.81
N PRO A 63 20.12 -10.36 -18.82
CA PRO A 63 20.53 -8.96 -18.60
C PRO A 63 19.39 -8.06 -18.09
N SER A 64 18.16 -8.58 -18.02
CA SER A 64 17.02 -7.83 -17.48
C SER A 64 15.98 -8.74 -16.83
N HIS A 65 15.32 -8.22 -15.79
CA HIS A 65 14.15 -8.83 -15.15
C HIS A 65 13.02 -7.81 -15.07
N ASN A 66 11.77 -8.32 -15.22
CA ASN A 66 10.56 -7.56 -14.88
C ASN A 66 10.01 -8.19 -13.60
N LEU A 67 9.97 -7.45 -12.53
CA LEU A 67 9.61 -7.93 -11.20
C LEU A 67 8.60 -6.97 -10.56
N ASP A 68 7.69 -7.53 -9.77
CA ASP A 68 6.96 -6.73 -8.82
C ASP A 68 7.85 -6.52 -7.56
N PRO A 69 7.66 -5.42 -6.80
CA PRO A 69 8.37 -5.20 -5.55
C PRO A 69 8.21 -6.38 -4.60
N GLY A 70 9.32 -6.88 -4.05
CA GLY A 70 9.35 -8.09 -3.21
C GLY A 70 9.31 -9.42 -3.96
N GLU A 71 9.16 -9.41 -5.29
CA GLU A 71 9.27 -10.62 -6.11
C GLU A 71 10.74 -10.97 -6.37
N SER A 72 11.08 -12.26 -6.33
CA SER A 72 12.45 -12.75 -6.52
C SER A 72 12.66 -13.32 -7.91
N ALA A 73 13.87 -13.14 -8.44
CA ALA A 73 14.34 -13.84 -9.62
C ALA A 73 15.78 -14.33 -9.46
N THR A 74 16.08 -15.50 -10.04
CA THR A 74 17.42 -16.05 -10.04
C THR A 74 18.17 -15.67 -11.32
N ASN A 75 19.49 -15.50 -11.21
CA ASN A 75 20.37 -15.20 -12.34
C ASN A 75 21.76 -15.80 -12.10
N SER A 76 22.57 -15.81 -13.15
CA SER A 76 23.97 -16.29 -13.10
C SER A 76 24.90 -15.24 -13.69
N PHE A 77 25.99 -14.97 -12.98
CA PHE A 77 27.06 -14.05 -13.34
C PHE A 77 28.32 -14.83 -13.66
N THR A 78 28.69 -14.90 -14.93
CA THR A 78 29.86 -15.62 -15.42
C THR A 78 31.02 -14.68 -15.69
N LEU A 79 32.21 -15.04 -15.23
CA LEU A 79 33.43 -14.28 -15.32
C LEU A 79 34.53 -15.09 -15.96
N THR A 80 35.32 -14.48 -16.85
CA THR A 80 36.53 -15.07 -17.46
C THR A 80 37.71 -14.16 -17.20
N ASN A 81 38.82 -14.70 -16.67
CA ASN A 81 40.05 -13.92 -16.42
C ASN A 81 40.70 -13.48 -17.73
N THR A 82 40.84 -12.16 -17.90
CA THR A 82 41.54 -11.54 -19.06
C THR A 82 42.80 -10.80 -18.63
N GLY A 83 43.19 -10.89 -17.35
CA GLY A 83 44.41 -10.32 -16.81
C GLY A 83 45.63 -11.17 -17.16
N ASN A 84 46.71 -11.06 -16.36
CA ASN A 84 47.93 -11.78 -16.56
C ASN A 84 48.40 -12.54 -15.30
N THR A 85 47.50 -12.79 -14.36
CA THR A 85 47.79 -13.48 -13.09
C THR A 85 46.55 -14.23 -12.63
N ALA A 86 46.76 -15.26 -11.83
CA ALA A 86 45.67 -15.88 -11.07
C ALA A 86 45.28 -14.99 -9.90
N TRP A 87 43.98 -14.83 -9.63
CA TRP A 87 43.49 -14.01 -8.54
C TRP A 87 42.15 -14.47 -7.99
N THR A 88 41.87 -14.09 -6.75
CA THR A 88 40.58 -14.38 -6.14
C THR A 88 39.59 -13.27 -6.50
N VAL A 89 38.48 -13.67 -7.15
CA VAL A 89 37.37 -12.77 -7.47
C VAL A 89 36.24 -12.95 -6.46
N SER A 90 35.66 -11.83 -6.03
CA SER A 90 34.45 -11.79 -5.21
C SER A 90 33.34 -11.11 -5.98
N ALA A 91 32.11 -11.63 -5.87
CA ALA A 91 30.93 -11.03 -6.50
C ALA A 91 30.34 -9.96 -5.60
N PHE A 92 29.92 -8.85 -6.19
CA PHE A 92 29.27 -7.72 -5.53
C PHE A 92 28.17 -7.14 -6.42
N ALA A 93 27.15 -6.53 -5.78
CA ALA A 93 26.15 -5.73 -6.47
C ALA A 93 26.26 -4.25 -6.03
N SER A 94 25.99 -3.35 -6.97
CA SER A 94 25.94 -1.89 -6.72
C SER A 94 24.97 -1.22 -7.69
N SER A 95 24.48 -0.03 -7.33
CA SER A 95 23.65 0.82 -8.19
C SER A 95 23.99 2.28 -7.94
N GLU A 96 23.61 3.15 -8.86
CA GLU A 96 23.70 4.59 -8.67
C GLU A 96 22.43 5.12 -7.99
N GLY A 97 22.57 5.69 -6.80
CA GLY A 97 21.49 6.40 -6.09
C GLY A 97 20.55 5.54 -5.25
N ILE A 98 20.60 4.22 -5.37
CA ILE A 98 19.82 3.27 -4.55
C ILE A 98 20.78 2.26 -3.94
N ASP A 99 20.62 1.96 -2.66
CA ASP A 99 21.33 0.84 -2.03
C ASP A 99 20.65 -0.47 -2.43
N VAL A 100 21.35 -1.29 -3.19
CA VAL A 100 20.91 -2.60 -3.68
C VAL A 100 21.62 -3.76 -2.98
N SER A 101 22.37 -3.48 -1.92
CA SER A 101 23.15 -4.51 -1.20
C SER A 101 22.27 -5.62 -0.62
N ASP A 102 21.04 -5.26 -0.20
CA ASP A 102 20.06 -6.19 0.36
C ASP A 102 19.17 -6.84 -0.71
N TRP A 103 19.27 -6.38 -1.98
CA TRP A 103 18.47 -6.94 -3.08
C TRP A 103 19.09 -8.20 -3.65
N VAL A 104 20.44 -8.31 -3.61
CA VAL A 104 21.18 -9.37 -4.30
C VAL A 104 21.83 -10.29 -3.29
N ASP A 105 21.36 -11.54 -3.28
CA ASP A 105 21.93 -12.60 -2.45
C ASP A 105 22.70 -13.59 -3.34
N PHE A 106 24.03 -13.60 -3.20
CA PHE A 106 24.90 -14.52 -3.93
C PHE A 106 25.01 -15.86 -3.18
N GLU A 107 24.85 -16.96 -3.93
CA GLU A 107 25.10 -18.27 -3.37
C GLU A 107 26.58 -18.44 -2.91
N THR A 108 26.74 -19.09 -1.79
CA THR A 108 28.10 -19.34 -1.22
C THR A 108 28.81 -20.46 -1.97
N PRO A 109 30.12 -20.33 -2.20
CA PRO A 109 31.03 -19.26 -1.79
C PRO A 109 30.95 -18.01 -2.70
N THR A 110 30.92 -16.83 -2.10
CA THR A 110 30.91 -15.51 -2.80
C THR A 110 32.28 -15.09 -3.31
N SER A 111 33.30 -15.92 -3.13
CA SER A 111 34.66 -15.72 -3.57
C SER A 111 35.23 -16.96 -4.21
N ARG A 112 35.85 -16.86 -5.37
CA ARG A 112 36.42 -17.99 -6.11
C ARG A 112 37.80 -17.62 -6.69
N LEU A 113 38.70 -18.60 -6.79
CA LEU A 113 39.97 -18.43 -7.46
C LEU A 113 39.75 -18.56 -8.97
N LEU A 114 40.18 -17.53 -9.72
CA LEU A 114 40.36 -17.62 -11.16
C LEU A 114 41.82 -17.97 -11.46
N SER A 115 42.04 -19.03 -12.22
CA SER A 115 43.40 -19.30 -12.75
C SER A 115 43.80 -18.27 -13.81
N GLU A 116 45.06 -18.28 -14.19
CA GLU A 116 45.58 -17.50 -15.31
C GLU A 116 44.79 -17.76 -16.59
N PRO A 117 44.70 -16.80 -17.50
CA PRO A 117 44.03 -16.97 -18.78
C PRO A 117 44.49 -18.21 -19.54
N GLY A 118 43.52 -19.00 -20.01
CA GLY A 118 43.81 -20.30 -20.66
C GLY A 118 44.06 -21.46 -19.69
N GLY A 119 44.04 -21.23 -18.38
CA GLY A 119 44.06 -22.25 -17.35
C GLY A 119 42.74 -23.00 -17.23
N SER A 120 42.72 -24.13 -16.54
CA SER A 120 41.52 -24.99 -16.42
C SER A 120 40.38 -24.37 -15.60
N GLN A 121 40.61 -23.28 -14.89
CA GLN A 121 39.65 -22.57 -14.06
C GLN A 121 39.74 -21.04 -14.28
N ASP A 122 40.00 -20.63 -15.53
CA ASP A 122 40.02 -19.22 -15.88
C ASP A 122 38.62 -18.59 -15.98
N THR A 123 37.59 -19.43 -15.95
CA THR A 123 36.18 -19.07 -15.98
C THR A 123 35.46 -19.58 -14.75
N THR A 124 34.59 -18.79 -14.14
CA THR A 124 33.71 -19.15 -13.02
C THR A 124 32.37 -18.49 -13.15
N SER A 125 31.36 -19.01 -12.43
CA SER A 125 30.01 -18.43 -12.37
C SER A 125 29.56 -18.30 -10.91
N PHE A 126 28.85 -17.22 -10.61
CA PHE A 126 28.16 -17.00 -9.33
C PHE A 126 26.66 -16.98 -9.60
N GLU A 127 25.95 -17.89 -8.97
CA GLU A 127 24.48 -17.83 -8.94
C GLU A 127 24.04 -16.84 -7.87
N PHE A 128 22.97 -16.10 -8.15
CA PHE A 128 22.38 -15.16 -7.21
C PHE A 128 20.88 -15.03 -7.39
N GLU A 129 20.22 -14.64 -6.33
CA GLU A 129 18.83 -14.23 -6.32
C GLU A 129 18.75 -12.70 -6.18
N ILE A 130 17.86 -12.07 -6.94
CA ILE A 130 17.56 -10.64 -6.82
C ILE A 130 16.12 -10.46 -6.37
N THR A 131 15.93 -9.71 -5.26
CA THR A 131 14.65 -9.40 -4.66
C THR A 131 14.61 -7.90 -4.37
N PRO A 132 14.02 -7.07 -5.24
CA PRO A 132 13.87 -5.64 -4.98
C PRO A 132 13.03 -5.40 -3.73
N ASP A 133 13.39 -4.36 -2.96
CA ASP A 133 12.63 -3.94 -1.79
C ASP A 133 11.19 -3.59 -2.19
N ASP A 134 10.23 -3.92 -1.33
CA ASP A 134 8.80 -3.73 -1.58
C ASP A 134 8.37 -2.25 -1.57
N SER A 135 9.23 -1.34 -1.11
CA SER A 135 9.01 0.10 -1.04
C SER A 135 9.52 0.88 -2.25
N VAL A 136 10.20 0.22 -3.18
CA VAL A 136 10.81 0.91 -4.33
C VAL A 136 9.75 1.37 -5.32
N GLU A 137 9.87 2.64 -5.76
CA GLU A 137 8.98 3.22 -6.75
C GLU A 137 9.01 2.44 -8.08
N PRO A 138 7.90 2.40 -8.83
CA PRO A 138 7.85 1.74 -10.13
C PRO A 138 8.80 2.43 -11.12
N GLY A 139 9.48 1.64 -11.93
CA GLY A 139 10.45 2.15 -12.90
C GLY A 139 11.57 1.17 -13.18
N SER A 140 12.68 1.65 -13.76
CA SER A 140 13.85 0.82 -14.07
C SER A 140 15.01 1.20 -13.19
N VAL A 141 15.63 0.21 -12.55
CA VAL A 141 16.85 0.34 -11.75
C VAL A 141 17.96 -0.41 -12.42
N ASP A 142 19.10 0.26 -12.65
CA ASP A 142 20.30 -0.32 -13.19
C ASP A 142 21.17 -0.85 -12.04
N VAL A 143 21.37 -2.17 -11.99
CA VAL A 143 22.17 -2.88 -10.99
C VAL A 143 23.45 -3.39 -11.66
N TYR A 144 24.63 -2.97 -11.16
CA TYR A 144 25.91 -3.43 -11.66
C TYR A 144 26.38 -4.64 -10.84
N ILE A 145 26.48 -5.79 -11.50
CA ILE A 145 27.05 -7.00 -10.90
C ILE A 145 28.54 -7.02 -11.22
N GLN A 146 29.36 -7.01 -10.18
CA GLN A 146 30.80 -6.77 -10.28
C GLN A 146 31.62 -7.95 -9.80
N GLY A 147 32.68 -8.26 -10.53
CA GLY A 147 33.78 -9.12 -10.07
C GLY A 147 34.93 -8.26 -9.52
N ARG A 148 35.22 -8.40 -8.23
CA ARG A 148 36.21 -7.55 -7.54
C ARG A 148 37.40 -8.34 -7.05
N ALA A 149 38.59 -7.70 -7.13
CA ALA A 149 39.82 -8.10 -6.43
C ALA A 149 40.00 -7.18 -5.21
N GLY A 150 39.51 -7.61 -4.04
CA GLY A 150 39.41 -6.72 -2.88
C GLY A 150 38.47 -5.55 -3.14
N SER A 151 38.99 -4.31 -3.13
CA SER A 151 38.20 -3.11 -3.43
C SER A 151 38.19 -2.71 -4.91
N SER A 152 39.02 -3.33 -5.73
CA SER A 152 39.14 -2.99 -7.15
C SER A 152 38.18 -3.79 -8.02
N VAL A 153 37.44 -3.11 -8.88
CA VAL A 153 36.56 -3.76 -9.88
C VAL A 153 37.42 -4.29 -11.01
N GLY A 154 37.33 -5.60 -11.27
CA GLY A 154 38.00 -6.27 -12.40
C GLY A 154 37.11 -6.31 -13.63
N CYS A 155 35.82 -6.51 -13.46
CA CYS A 155 34.81 -6.48 -14.50
C CYS A 155 33.42 -6.22 -13.90
N GLU A 156 32.47 -5.81 -14.76
CA GLU A 156 31.08 -5.58 -14.36
C GLU A 156 30.12 -5.90 -15.52
N SER A 157 28.91 -6.28 -15.16
CA SER A 157 27.80 -6.45 -16.09
C SER A 157 26.56 -5.71 -15.57
N LEU A 158 25.84 -5.06 -16.47
CA LEU A 158 24.62 -4.34 -16.16
C LEU A 158 23.43 -5.30 -16.15
N LEU A 159 22.73 -5.36 -15.03
CA LEU A 159 21.42 -5.97 -14.87
C LEU A 159 20.36 -4.87 -14.74
N ARG A 160 19.42 -4.83 -15.67
CA ARG A 160 18.28 -3.92 -15.62
C ARG A 160 17.09 -4.57 -14.93
N VAL A 161 16.65 -3.99 -13.83
CA VAL A 161 15.45 -4.43 -13.09
C VAL A 161 14.31 -3.45 -13.36
N ASN A 162 13.27 -3.92 -14.04
CA ASN A 162 12.07 -3.14 -14.30
C ASN A 162 11.02 -3.50 -13.25
N LEU A 163 10.64 -2.53 -12.45
CA LEU A 163 9.69 -2.67 -11.34
C LEU A 163 8.28 -2.28 -11.77
N GLY A 164 7.33 -3.18 -11.57
CA GLY A 164 5.92 -2.95 -11.78
C GLY A 164 5.33 -1.97 -10.76
N GLN A 165 4.18 -1.38 -11.10
CA GLN A 165 3.39 -0.62 -10.14
C GLN A 165 2.38 -1.54 -9.46
N VAL A 166 2.43 -1.59 -8.14
CA VAL A 166 1.43 -2.24 -7.29
C VAL A 166 0.40 -1.19 -6.89
N HIS A 167 -0.87 -1.45 -7.25
CA HIS A 167 -2.01 -0.61 -6.87
C HIS A 167 -2.66 -1.21 -5.64
N ASP A 168 -2.56 -0.53 -4.51
CA ASP A 168 -3.14 -0.98 -3.24
C ASP A 168 -3.47 0.20 -2.34
N ALA A 169 -4.51 0.05 -1.50
CA ALA A 169 -4.92 1.09 -0.57
C ALA A 169 -5.60 0.50 0.65
N SER A 170 -5.57 1.22 1.77
CA SER A 170 -6.34 0.90 2.96
C SER A 170 -7.19 2.08 3.40
N LEU A 171 -8.38 1.78 3.95
CA LEU A 171 -9.34 2.75 4.44
C LEU A 171 -9.49 2.70 5.94
N SER A 172 -9.69 3.85 6.56
CA SER A 172 -10.11 3.95 7.95
C SER A 172 -11.05 5.14 8.17
N LEU A 173 -11.96 5.05 9.14
CA LEU A 173 -12.89 6.10 9.50
C LEU A 173 -12.48 6.76 10.81
N SER A 174 -12.61 8.08 10.88
CA SER A 174 -12.41 8.82 12.13
C SER A 174 -13.50 8.52 13.16
N ASN A 175 -14.73 8.24 12.69
CA ASN A 175 -15.85 7.85 13.49
C ASN A 175 -16.67 6.77 12.76
N PRO A 176 -16.43 5.47 13.04
CA PRO A 176 -17.14 4.38 12.40
C PRO A 176 -18.55 4.16 12.95
N SER A 177 -18.89 4.74 14.13
CA SER A 177 -20.19 4.61 14.77
C SER A 177 -20.73 5.99 15.14
N ILE A 178 -21.72 6.45 14.38
CA ILE A 178 -22.36 7.77 14.53
C ILE A 178 -23.73 7.54 15.13
N SER A 179 -23.93 7.99 16.36
CA SER A 179 -25.14 7.73 17.13
C SER A 179 -25.97 8.99 17.39
N ASN A 180 -27.27 8.80 17.61
CA ASN A 180 -28.23 9.83 17.97
C ASN A 180 -28.30 10.99 16.96
N VAL A 181 -28.34 10.66 15.67
CA VAL A 181 -28.53 11.65 14.61
C VAL A 181 -30.01 11.96 14.43
N ASP A 182 -30.39 13.23 14.47
CA ASP A 182 -31.77 13.62 14.30
C ASP A 182 -32.28 13.29 12.91
N PRO A 183 -33.53 12.79 12.75
CA PRO A 183 -34.16 12.61 11.43
C PRO A 183 -34.16 13.91 10.64
N GLY A 184 -33.85 13.84 9.34
CA GLY A 184 -33.76 15.01 8.45
C GLY A 184 -32.52 15.87 8.63
N SER A 185 -31.59 15.48 9.50
CA SER A 185 -30.30 16.18 9.69
C SER A 185 -29.17 15.51 8.92
N THR A 186 -27.98 16.10 9.02
CA THR A 186 -26.76 15.58 8.37
C THR A 186 -25.72 15.21 9.44
N ALA A 187 -25.23 13.98 9.35
CA ALA A 187 -24.09 13.52 10.13
C ALA A 187 -22.80 13.64 9.30
N SER A 188 -21.66 13.80 9.96
CA SER A 188 -20.37 13.90 9.29
C SER A 188 -19.34 12.97 9.89
N THR A 189 -18.47 12.42 9.04
CA THR A 189 -17.27 11.68 9.41
C THR A 189 -16.18 11.97 8.39
N SER A 190 -14.95 11.56 8.66
CA SER A 190 -13.89 11.59 7.67
C SER A 190 -13.32 10.19 7.44
N MET A 191 -13.00 9.92 6.20
CA MET A 191 -12.33 8.71 5.76
C MET A 191 -10.87 9.04 5.43
N MET A 192 -9.94 8.30 6.01
CA MET A 192 -8.54 8.34 5.65
C MET A 192 -8.27 7.26 4.61
N ILE A 193 -7.70 7.65 3.50
CA ILE A 193 -7.22 6.77 2.43
C ILE A 193 -5.70 6.75 2.54
N THR A 194 -5.12 5.58 2.68
CA THR A 194 -3.66 5.38 2.67
C THR A 194 -3.30 4.56 1.45
N ASN A 195 -2.41 5.09 0.60
CA ASN A 195 -1.84 4.34 -0.51
C ASN A 195 -0.78 3.38 0.05
N THR A 196 -1.04 2.08 -0.05
CA THR A 196 -0.13 1.01 0.36
C THR A 196 0.65 0.42 -0.81
N GLY A 197 0.39 0.92 -2.02
CA GLY A 197 1.15 0.61 -3.22
C GLY A 197 2.53 1.29 -3.26
N ASN A 198 3.37 0.92 -4.22
CA ASN A 198 4.73 1.42 -4.33
C ASN A 198 4.88 2.69 -5.16
N GLY A 199 3.84 3.17 -5.82
CA GLY A 199 3.86 4.37 -6.66
C GLY A 199 2.66 5.29 -6.44
N GLN A 200 2.75 6.51 -6.95
CA GLN A 200 1.63 7.44 -6.95
C GLN A 200 0.42 6.84 -7.68
N ASP A 201 -0.76 6.94 -7.07
CA ASP A 201 -1.99 6.42 -7.66
C ASP A 201 -3.14 7.43 -7.60
N ASN A 202 -4.14 7.21 -8.46
CA ASN A 202 -5.37 7.97 -8.54
C ASN A 202 -6.53 7.09 -8.08
N PHE A 203 -7.07 7.41 -6.92
CA PHE A 203 -8.14 6.66 -6.30
C PHE A 203 -9.49 7.33 -6.57
N ALA A 204 -10.45 6.55 -7.08
CA ALA A 204 -11.86 6.93 -7.10
C ALA A 204 -12.53 6.49 -5.81
N VAL A 205 -13.26 7.43 -5.18
CA VAL A 205 -13.96 7.24 -3.91
C VAL A 205 -15.45 7.20 -4.16
N GLY A 206 -16.13 6.20 -3.59
CA GLY A 206 -17.57 6.04 -3.76
C GLY A 206 -18.26 5.45 -2.54
N VAL A 207 -19.58 5.39 -2.64
CA VAL A 207 -20.47 4.75 -1.66
C VAL A 207 -21.30 3.69 -2.37
N LYS A 208 -21.53 2.57 -1.70
CA LYS A 208 -22.37 1.50 -2.22
C LYS A 208 -23.48 1.13 -1.24
N ASP A 209 -24.49 0.45 -1.76
CA ASP A 209 -25.57 -0.20 -0.99
C ASP A 209 -26.32 0.78 -0.06
N LEU A 210 -26.49 2.06 -0.48
CA LEU A 210 -27.27 3.02 0.29
C LEU A 210 -28.74 2.61 0.34
N MET A 211 -29.33 2.68 1.52
CA MET A 211 -30.76 2.51 1.71
C MET A 211 -31.56 3.64 1.03
N PRO A 212 -32.80 3.35 0.57
CA PRO A 212 -33.65 4.36 -0.04
C PRO A 212 -33.83 5.60 0.84
N GLY A 213 -33.67 6.77 0.25
CA GLY A 213 -33.81 8.06 0.92
C GLY A 213 -32.52 8.59 1.59
N TRP A 214 -31.52 7.73 1.83
CA TRP A 214 -30.21 8.15 2.35
C TRP A 214 -29.36 8.74 1.22
N GLN A 215 -28.58 9.76 1.55
CA GLN A 215 -27.64 10.38 0.61
C GLN A 215 -26.30 10.58 1.32
N VAL A 216 -25.22 10.45 0.56
CA VAL A 216 -23.87 10.73 1.04
C VAL A 216 -23.19 11.67 0.06
N GLU A 217 -22.73 12.80 0.57
CA GLU A 217 -21.88 13.73 -0.14
C GLU A 217 -20.42 13.49 0.25
N ILE A 218 -19.56 13.34 -0.75
CA ILE A 218 -18.13 13.12 -0.61
C ILE A 218 -17.42 14.39 -1.08
N SER A 219 -16.54 14.94 -0.23
CA SER A 219 -15.85 16.22 -0.57
C SER A 219 -14.96 16.11 -1.80
N GLU A 220 -14.36 14.96 -2.03
CA GLU A 220 -13.53 14.65 -3.18
C GLU A 220 -13.78 13.21 -3.63
N THR A 221 -14.26 13.02 -4.86
CA THR A 221 -14.54 11.69 -5.43
C THR A 221 -13.33 11.08 -6.16
N TYR A 222 -12.29 11.88 -6.38
CA TYR A 222 -11.01 11.45 -6.93
C TYR A 222 -9.88 12.09 -6.16
N VAL A 223 -8.92 11.30 -5.73
CA VAL A 223 -7.74 11.75 -4.98
C VAL A 223 -6.48 11.11 -5.55
N THR A 224 -5.43 11.93 -5.69
CA THR A 224 -4.09 11.46 -6.05
C THR A 224 -3.26 11.39 -4.77
N ILE A 225 -2.64 10.25 -4.50
CA ILE A 225 -1.85 9.98 -3.30
C ILE A 225 -0.54 9.33 -3.71
N ASP A 226 0.60 9.83 -3.20
CA ASP A 226 1.92 9.26 -3.45
C ASP A 226 2.01 7.84 -2.87
N GLY A 227 2.93 7.03 -3.41
CA GLY A 227 3.15 5.67 -2.93
C GLY A 227 3.66 5.63 -1.49
N ARG A 228 3.58 4.46 -0.87
CA ARG A 228 4.17 4.24 0.46
C ARG A 228 5.66 4.60 0.42
N HIS A 229 6.19 5.03 1.57
CA HIS A 229 7.58 5.52 1.71
C HIS A 229 7.92 6.78 0.91
N CYS A 230 6.93 7.51 0.41
CA CYS A 230 7.16 8.81 -0.22
C CYS A 230 7.89 9.77 0.74
N THR A 231 8.78 10.58 0.19
CA THR A 231 9.62 11.54 0.94
C THR A 231 9.27 12.99 0.68
N SER A 232 8.27 13.26 -0.17
CA SER A 232 7.89 14.61 -0.58
C SER A 232 7.35 15.47 0.57
N SER A 233 6.65 14.85 1.52
CA SER A 233 6.18 15.49 2.76
C SER A 233 5.81 14.42 3.81
N SER A 234 5.63 14.82 5.07
CA SER A 234 5.07 13.93 6.07
C SER A 234 3.62 13.56 5.69
N ASN A 235 3.30 12.27 5.68
CA ASN A 235 1.99 11.72 5.31
C ASN A 235 1.59 11.94 3.84
N CYS A 236 2.56 11.98 2.91
CA CYS A 236 2.30 12.04 1.48
C CYS A 236 1.59 10.78 0.94
N ASP A 237 1.71 9.67 1.67
CA ASP A 237 1.07 8.37 1.41
C ASP A 237 -0.42 8.32 1.77
N ARG A 238 -1.01 9.41 2.29
CA ARG A 238 -2.40 9.41 2.77
C ARG A 238 -3.14 10.70 2.56
N LYS A 239 -4.47 10.62 2.45
CA LYS A 239 -5.36 11.76 2.33
C LYS A 239 -6.68 11.53 3.07
N SER A 240 -7.17 12.57 3.74
CA SER A 240 -8.47 12.56 4.40
C SER A 240 -9.55 13.16 3.52
N VAL A 241 -10.66 12.44 3.35
CA VAL A 241 -11.85 12.85 2.60
C VAL A 241 -13.00 13.02 3.58
N GLN A 242 -13.73 14.14 3.49
CA GLN A 242 -14.89 14.42 4.33
C GLN A 242 -16.15 13.80 3.71
N LEU A 243 -16.99 13.24 4.57
CA LEU A 243 -18.25 12.59 4.22
C LEU A 243 -19.38 13.27 4.99
N GLN A 244 -20.46 13.62 4.29
CA GLN A 244 -21.70 14.12 4.86
C GLN A 244 -22.82 13.13 4.54
N ILE A 245 -23.46 12.60 5.57
CA ILE A 245 -24.49 11.58 5.48
C ILE A 245 -25.81 12.23 5.82
N ALA A 246 -26.67 12.45 4.85
CA ALA A 246 -28.01 13.00 5.03
C ALA A 246 -28.97 11.89 5.49
N VAL A 247 -29.51 12.05 6.69
CA VAL A 247 -30.48 11.13 7.29
C VAL A 247 -31.90 11.51 6.80
N PRO A 248 -32.70 10.57 6.26
CA PRO A 248 -34.07 10.88 5.86
C PRO A 248 -34.93 11.37 7.03
N ALA A 249 -35.86 12.28 6.75
CA ALA A 249 -36.76 12.83 7.78
C ALA A 249 -37.69 11.76 8.40
N ASN A 250 -37.95 10.66 7.66
CA ASN A 250 -38.76 9.53 8.12
C ASN A 250 -37.90 8.32 8.57
N ALA A 251 -36.64 8.53 8.87
CA ALA A 251 -35.77 7.45 9.34
C ALA A 251 -36.22 6.94 10.71
N LYS A 252 -36.38 5.63 10.85
CA LYS A 252 -36.78 4.98 12.09
C LYS A 252 -35.67 5.04 13.12
N ALA A 253 -36.02 5.26 14.38
CA ALA A 253 -35.08 5.29 15.50
C ALA A 253 -34.60 3.89 15.90
N ASN A 254 -33.47 3.84 16.61
CA ASN A 254 -32.86 2.64 17.20
C ASN A 254 -32.58 1.50 16.20
N ILE A 255 -32.47 1.83 14.91
CA ILE A 255 -32.04 0.92 13.86
C ILE A 255 -30.65 1.36 13.40
N GLU A 256 -29.77 0.39 13.19
CA GLU A 256 -28.44 0.64 12.66
C GLU A 256 -28.49 0.68 11.13
N PHE A 257 -28.05 1.78 10.55
CA PHE A 257 -27.98 2.00 9.11
C PHE A 257 -26.51 1.96 8.65
N PRO A 258 -26.10 0.89 7.97
CA PRO A 258 -24.76 0.80 7.43
C PRO A 258 -24.62 1.70 6.21
N VAL A 259 -23.50 2.43 6.15
CA VAL A 259 -23.04 3.22 5.00
C VAL A 259 -21.68 2.71 4.62
N THR A 260 -21.57 2.00 3.50
CA THR A 260 -20.32 1.40 3.04
C THR A 260 -19.67 2.28 1.98
N MET A 261 -18.46 2.75 2.28
CA MET A 261 -17.59 3.47 1.37
C MET A 261 -16.54 2.52 0.77
N TYR A 262 -16.09 2.83 -0.42
CA TYR A 262 -15.04 2.07 -1.09
C TYR A 262 -14.05 2.99 -1.78
N VAL A 263 -12.85 2.48 -2.00
CA VAL A 263 -11.84 3.07 -2.86
C VAL A 263 -11.51 2.11 -4.00
N ASN A 264 -11.39 2.64 -5.21
CA ASN A 264 -10.90 1.85 -6.33
C ASN A 264 -9.77 2.56 -7.08
N SER A 265 -8.92 1.76 -7.73
CA SER A 265 -7.97 2.19 -8.74
C SER A 265 -8.12 1.32 -9.98
N GLN A 266 -8.03 1.92 -11.16
CA GLN A 266 -8.15 1.24 -12.46
C GLN A 266 -9.41 0.36 -12.62
N GLY A 267 -10.50 0.71 -11.90
CA GLY A 267 -11.76 -0.03 -11.94
C GLY A 267 -11.82 -1.24 -11.01
N ILE A 268 -10.80 -1.47 -10.18
CA ILE A 268 -10.76 -2.53 -9.17
C ILE A 268 -10.96 -1.89 -7.80
N THR A 269 -11.90 -2.45 -7.01
CA THR A 269 -12.06 -2.05 -5.61
C THR A 269 -10.91 -2.64 -4.79
N LEU A 270 -10.19 -1.76 -4.10
CA LEU A 270 -9.01 -2.12 -3.31
C LEU A 270 -9.38 -2.35 -1.84
N ASP A 271 -10.23 -1.48 -1.29
CA ASP A 271 -10.66 -1.61 0.10
C ASP A 271 -12.06 -1.00 0.33
N GLU A 272 -12.71 -1.39 1.41
CA GLU A 272 -14.04 -0.96 1.82
C GLU A 272 -14.11 -0.76 3.33
N VAL A 273 -14.85 0.27 3.75
CA VAL A 273 -15.10 0.55 5.16
C VAL A 273 -16.55 0.96 5.38
N THR A 274 -17.13 0.54 6.50
CA THR A 274 -18.54 0.81 6.82
C THR A 274 -18.64 1.70 8.05
N ALA A 275 -19.39 2.80 7.93
CA ALA A 275 -19.90 3.57 9.05
C ALA A 275 -21.30 3.08 9.42
N THR A 276 -21.59 3.00 10.72
CA THR A 276 -22.94 2.70 11.23
C THR A 276 -23.56 3.97 11.77
N VAL A 277 -24.75 4.35 11.29
CA VAL A 277 -25.49 5.53 11.75
C VAL A 277 -26.72 5.05 12.52
N THR A 278 -26.90 5.56 13.74
CA THR A 278 -28.10 5.32 14.55
C THR A 278 -28.89 6.61 14.69
N VAL A 279 -30.18 6.58 14.37
CA VAL A 279 -31.08 7.73 14.38
C VAL A 279 -31.67 7.94 15.77
N ALA A 280 -31.74 9.20 16.19
CA ALA A 280 -32.32 9.61 17.48
C ALA A 280 -33.83 9.30 17.53
N ALA A 281 -34.31 8.94 18.71
CA ALA A 281 -35.73 8.79 18.94
C ALA A 281 -36.41 10.16 19.02
N VAL A 282 -37.45 10.34 18.23
CA VAL A 282 -38.35 11.50 18.28
C VAL A 282 -39.74 10.99 18.63
N HIS A 283 -40.27 11.47 19.73
CA HIS A 283 -41.61 11.15 20.22
C HIS A 283 -42.60 12.25 19.78
N GLY A 284 -43.77 11.83 19.32
CA GLY A 284 -44.80 12.77 18.91
C GLY A 284 -46.15 12.10 18.71
N GLY A 285 -47.22 12.81 18.94
CA GLY A 285 -48.56 12.30 18.74
C GLY A 285 -49.53 13.40 18.30
N SER A 286 -50.51 13.01 17.49
CA SER A 286 -51.63 13.90 17.15
C SER A 286 -52.95 13.15 17.31
N ILE A 287 -53.96 13.89 17.73
CA ILE A 287 -55.30 13.39 17.86
C ILE A 287 -56.17 14.06 16.79
N ASP A 288 -56.86 13.26 15.99
CA ASP A 288 -57.87 13.71 15.06
C ASP A 288 -59.25 13.42 15.62
N LEU A 289 -60.07 14.45 15.62
CA LEU A 289 -61.46 14.39 16.11
C LEU A 289 -62.40 14.69 14.94
N PRO A 290 -63.02 13.67 14.29
CA PRO A 290 -63.91 13.88 13.15
C PRO A 290 -65.19 14.66 13.52
N SER A 291 -65.59 14.68 14.79
CA SER A 291 -66.75 15.45 15.28
C SER A 291 -66.47 15.96 16.67
N ASP A 292 -66.48 17.29 16.85
CA ASP A 292 -66.27 18.00 18.11
C ASP A 292 -67.53 18.15 18.98
N SER A 293 -68.69 17.71 18.48
CA SER A 293 -69.97 17.79 19.15
C SER A 293 -70.84 16.56 18.96
N GLN A 294 -71.46 16.12 20.02
CA GLN A 294 -72.38 14.99 20.02
C GLN A 294 -73.63 15.30 20.88
N THR A 295 -74.76 14.70 20.55
CA THR A 295 -76.01 14.85 21.32
C THR A 295 -76.29 13.59 22.11
N GLY A 296 -76.48 13.74 23.43
CA GLY A 296 -76.78 12.61 24.31
C GLY A 296 -78.05 12.82 25.10
N ARG A 297 -78.56 11.74 25.71
CA ARG A 297 -79.71 11.73 26.65
C ARG A 297 -79.16 11.45 28.05
N PHE A 298 -79.90 11.92 29.07
CA PHE A 298 -79.59 11.61 30.44
C PHE A 298 -79.33 10.13 30.69
N GLY A 299 -78.21 9.81 31.37
CA GLY A 299 -77.83 8.46 31.73
C GLY A 299 -77.31 7.59 30.57
N GLN A 300 -77.00 8.16 29.40
CA GLN A 300 -76.41 7.45 28.29
C GLN A 300 -74.95 7.91 28.07
N TRP A 301 -74.11 6.98 27.76
CA TRP A 301 -72.76 7.25 27.26
C TRP A 301 -72.84 7.85 25.88
N VAL A 302 -72.02 8.88 25.62
CA VAL A 302 -71.87 9.51 24.30
C VAL A 302 -70.48 9.25 23.81
N SER A 303 -70.35 8.67 22.62
CA SER A 303 -69.07 8.24 22.07
C SER A 303 -68.51 9.28 21.09
N PHE A 304 -67.28 9.68 21.31
CA PHE A 304 -66.49 10.50 20.40
C PHE A 304 -65.40 9.65 19.76
N PRO A 305 -65.50 9.32 18.49
CA PRO A 305 -64.44 8.58 17.78
C PRO A 305 -63.24 9.49 17.63
N LEU A 306 -62.05 8.98 17.88
CA LEU A 306 -60.76 9.67 17.81
C LEU A 306 -59.79 8.84 17.00
N GLY A 307 -59.00 9.49 16.15
CA GLY A 307 -57.83 8.90 15.55
C GLY A 307 -56.59 9.37 16.34
N LEU A 308 -55.82 8.46 16.93
CA LEU A 308 -54.55 8.76 17.57
C LEU A 308 -53.43 8.30 16.66
N THR A 309 -52.66 9.25 16.14
CA THR A 309 -51.52 9.01 15.24
C THR A 309 -50.21 9.23 16.01
N ASN A 310 -49.30 8.25 15.93
CA ASN A 310 -47.93 8.43 16.36
C ASN A 310 -47.17 9.15 15.24
N THR A 311 -46.79 10.42 15.48
CA THR A 311 -46.00 11.25 14.55
C THR A 311 -44.48 11.18 14.82
N GLY A 312 -44.09 10.35 15.80
CA GLY A 312 -42.68 10.07 16.10
C GLY A 312 -42.08 9.02 15.15
N ASN A 313 -40.79 8.78 15.28
CA ASN A 313 -40.06 7.80 14.45
C ASN A 313 -39.78 6.48 15.18
N ILE A 314 -40.42 6.27 16.34
CA ILE A 314 -40.32 5.06 17.16
C ILE A 314 -41.72 4.67 17.65
N GLN A 315 -41.91 3.40 18.00
CA GLN A 315 -43.13 2.94 18.69
C GLN A 315 -43.25 3.67 20.03
N ASP A 316 -44.43 4.24 20.30
CA ASP A 316 -44.76 4.95 21.52
C ASP A 316 -45.93 4.36 22.25
N ASN A 317 -45.94 4.54 23.56
CA ASN A 317 -47.06 4.19 24.42
C ASN A 317 -47.73 5.47 24.96
N PHE A 318 -48.92 5.78 24.48
CA PHE A 318 -49.67 6.98 24.84
C PHE A 318 -50.59 6.71 26.05
N ALA A 319 -50.37 7.45 27.13
CA ALA A 319 -51.33 7.47 28.24
C ALA A 319 -52.55 8.36 27.88
N LEU A 320 -53.73 7.88 28.12
CA LEU A 320 -54.98 8.54 27.76
C LEU A 320 -55.60 9.17 29.02
N SER A 321 -55.89 10.46 28.94
CA SER A 321 -56.59 11.18 30.01
C SER A 321 -57.56 12.20 29.42
N SER A 322 -58.68 12.44 30.10
CA SER A 322 -59.65 13.46 29.74
C SER A 322 -59.84 14.43 30.92
N CYS A 323 -60.08 15.69 30.62
CA CYS A 323 -60.32 16.73 31.67
C CYS A 323 -61.34 17.75 31.20
N ASP A 324 -62.03 18.40 32.20
CA ASP A 324 -62.87 19.56 31.96
C ASP A 324 -62.08 20.84 32.28
N PRO A 325 -61.68 21.63 31.25
CA PRO A 325 -60.87 22.83 31.47
C PRO A 325 -61.58 23.94 32.22
N ASN A 326 -62.89 23.80 32.43
CA ASN A 326 -63.67 24.79 33.21
C ASN A 326 -63.65 24.52 34.72
N ILE A 327 -63.15 23.36 35.15
CA ILE A 327 -63.19 22.94 36.55
C ILE A 327 -61.84 22.97 37.24
N SER A 328 -60.76 22.60 36.53
CA SER A 328 -59.44 22.51 37.10
C SER A 328 -58.37 22.61 36.01
N ASP A 329 -57.27 23.35 36.29
CA ASP A 329 -56.06 23.35 35.46
C ASP A 329 -55.29 22.02 35.53
N SER A 330 -55.68 21.13 36.46
CA SER A 330 -55.04 19.83 36.68
C SER A 330 -55.99 18.71 36.29
N CYS A 331 -56.39 18.41 35.23
CA CYS A 331 -57.21 17.27 34.68
C CYS A 331 -57.61 16.13 35.67
N GLU A 332 -57.66 16.41 36.98
CA GLU A 332 -57.94 15.41 38.02
C GLU A 332 -59.42 15.40 38.46
N ASP A 333 -60.15 16.50 38.19
CA ASP A 333 -61.57 16.64 38.56
C ASP A 333 -62.44 16.82 37.33
N THR A 334 -63.21 15.86 36.98
CA THR A 334 -64.25 15.98 35.94
C THR A 334 -65.67 15.82 36.58
N LYS A 335 -66.64 16.61 36.15
CA LYS A 335 -68.04 16.41 36.51
C LYS A 335 -68.71 15.23 35.81
N TRP A 336 -68.01 14.68 34.85
CA TRP A 336 -68.50 13.62 33.97
C TRP A 336 -67.65 12.37 34.14
N ASP A 337 -68.26 11.21 34.22
CA ASP A 337 -67.55 9.96 34.10
C ASP A 337 -67.08 9.86 32.65
N SER A 338 -65.82 9.51 32.46
CA SER A 338 -65.21 9.33 31.13
C SER A 338 -64.36 8.07 31.09
N ARG A 339 -64.31 7.44 29.94
CA ARG A 339 -63.48 6.26 29.67
C ARG A 339 -63.05 6.23 28.20
N PHE A 340 -61.89 5.69 28.00
CA PHE A 340 -61.41 5.42 26.63
C PHE A 340 -61.63 3.96 26.28
N LYS A 341 -61.95 3.69 25.03
CA LYS A 341 -62.12 2.34 24.49
C LYS A 341 -61.27 2.18 23.23
N ASP A 342 -60.74 0.95 23.02
CA ASP A 342 -60.12 0.53 21.81
C ASP A 342 -61.17 0.25 20.69
N GLY A 343 -60.68 -0.05 19.47
CA GLY A 343 -61.51 -0.41 18.32
C GLY A 343 -62.37 -1.69 18.52
N GLN A 344 -62.10 -2.49 19.57
CA GLN A 344 -62.85 -3.68 19.95
C GLN A 344 -63.88 -3.39 21.06
N GLY A 345 -63.88 -2.16 21.60
CA GLY A 345 -64.78 -1.73 22.66
C GLY A 345 -64.28 -2.05 24.06
N ASN A 346 -63.04 -2.49 24.26
CA ASN A 346 -62.46 -2.70 25.56
C ASN A 346 -62.02 -1.37 26.16
N GLU A 347 -62.19 -1.20 27.48
CA GLU A 347 -61.74 -0.02 28.20
C GLU A 347 -60.19 -0.04 28.32
N ILE A 348 -59.57 1.11 27.98
CA ILE A 348 -58.13 1.28 27.96
C ILE A 348 -57.74 2.59 28.67
N SER A 349 -56.57 2.61 29.29
CA SER A 349 -55.93 3.81 29.84
C SER A 349 -54.63 4.21 29.11
N GLN A 350 -54.18 3.36 28.25
CA GLN A 350 -53.01 3.57 27.41
C GLN A 350 -53.13 2.76 26.09
N VAL A 351 -52.39 3.19 25.06
CA VAL A 351 -52.37 2.49 23.79
C VAL A 351 -50.94 2.63 23.20
N THR A 352 -50.43 1.50 22.67
CA THR A 352 -49.14 1.46 21.98
C THR A 352 -49.43 1.61 20.48
N VAL A 353 -48.69 2.57 19.85
CA VAL A 353 -48.85 2.91 18.44
C VAL A 353 -47.48 2.87 17.76
N GLU A 354 -47.38 2.13 16.68
CA GLU A 354 -46.16 2.10 15.86
C GLU A 354 -45.92 3.46 15.20
N SER A 355 -44.67 3.75 14.86
CA SER A 355 -44.28 4.98 14.15
C SER A 355 -45.08 5.12 12.85
N ASP A 356 -45.64 6.32 12.61
CA ASP A 356 -46.48 6.68 11.45
C ASP A 356 -47.81 5.92 11.35
N GLU A 357 -48.20 5.20 12.40
CA GLU A 357 -49.51 4.51 12.43
C GLU A 357 -50.56 5.33 13.16
N THR A 358 -51.82 5.10 12.78
CA THR A 358 -53.00 5.65 13.43
C THR A 358 -53.83 4.53 14.00
N VAL A 359 -54.26 4.66 15.23
CA VAL A 359 -55.21 3.74 15.87
C VAL A 359 -56.52 4.47 16.17
N ASP A 360 -57.62 3.77 15.92
CA ASP A 360 -58.97 4.27 16.25
C ASP A 360 -59.27 3.94 17.71
N ILE A 361 -59.58 4.98 18.49
CA ILE A 361 -60.04 4.90 19.86
C ILE A 361 -61.34 5.70 20.02
N SER A 362 -62.06 5.53 21.10
CA SER A 362 -63.20 6.37 21.41
C SER A 362 -63.15 6.88 22.87
N LEU A 363 -63.56 8.10 23.08
CA LEU A 363 -63.88 8.66 24.39
C LEU A 363 -65.40 8.57 24.61
N GLU A 364 -65.81 7.94 25.69
CA GLU A 364 -67.20 7.88 26.13
C GLU A 364 -67.39 8.59 27.45
#